data_9273c6a5b56fa61f4e38bb38e3c0bf76
#
_entry.id   9273c6a5b56fa61f4e38bb38e3c0bf76
#
_cell.length_a   1.000
_cell.length_b   1.000
_cell.length_c   1.000
_cell.angle_alpha   90.00
_cell.angle_beta   90.00
_cell.angle_gamma   90.00
#
_symmetry.space_group_name_H-M   'P 1'
#
loop_
_entity.id
_entity.type
_entity.pdbx_description
1 polymer ?
#
loop_
_entity_poly.entity_id
_entity_poly.type
_entity_poly.pdbx_seq_one_letter_code
_entity_poly.pdbx_strand_id
1 'polypeptide(L)'
;MNYTIYDYLGLFFFYAFLGWLLETSVAAIRKKHMVNRGFLNGPLCAIYGITAVFMTRYLYELQSSPVFLFLGCMIIATAAEWLAGHALERIGHGKWWDYSNKKWNMDGYICLQYSVLWGILGLLAMKIGNRLCFTVLHLIPAGFLHITSWILFGILVVDAVGSYAVLHHITKKMPRISAMNDQIDAFTRRLSVRVYRYLERRVERAYPAVQPVPEKKEKTETGVFAEGCSFYKIVLLFIIGAFLGDITAVSY
;
A
#
# COMPACT_ATOMS: atom_id res chain seq x y z
N MET A 1 25.49 8.15 3.18
CA MET A 1 25.37 7.85 1.72
C MET A 1 24.36 8.81 1.13
N ASN A 2 24.74 9.56 0.10
CA ASN A 2 23.80 10.44 -0.60
C ASN A 2 23.11 9.62 -1.70
N TYR A 3 21.93 9.12 -1.41
CA TYR A 3 21.10 8.45 -2.41
C TYR A 3 20.51 9.47 -3.37
N THR A 4 20.53 9.16 -4.66
CA THR A 4 19.89 9.95 -5.70
C THR A 4 18.38 9.62 -5.76
N ILE A 5 17.60 10.45 -6.43
CA ILE A 5 16.17 10.17 -6.66
C ILE A 5 15.97 8.84 -7.42
N TYR A 6 16.91 8.49 -8.30
CA TYR A 6 16.85 7.24 -9.05
C TYR A 6 17.15 6.00 -8.19
N ASP A 7 18.00 6.15 -7.16
CA ASP A 7 18.21 5.10 -6.18
C ASP A 7 16.93 4.84 -5.37
N TYR A 8 16.21 5.90 -4.98
CA TYR A 8 14.92 5.76 -4.29
C TYR A 8 13.83 5.19 -5.19
N LEU A 9 13.76 5.58 -6.46
CA LEU A 9 12.84 5.00 -7.42
C LEU A 9 13.13 3.53 -7.67
N GLY A 10 14.40 3.18 -7.86
CA GLY A 10 14.84 1.79 -7.99
C GLY A 10 14.48 0.95 -6.77
N LEU A 11 14.75 1.48 -5.57
CA LEU A 11 14.38 0.86 -4.30
C LEU A 11 12.87 0.66 -4.19
N PHE A 12 12.09 1.68 -4.54
CA PHE A 12 10.63 1.60 -4.57
C PHE A 12 10.14 0.46 -5.47
N PHE A 13 10.58 0.40 -6.72
CA PHE A 13 10.15 -0.65 -7.67
C PHE A 13 10.61 -2.03 -7.24
N PHE A 14 11.82 -2.15 -6.72
CA PHE A 14 12.35 -3.41 -6.21
C PHE A 14 11.47 -3.97 -5.08
N TYR A 15 11.18 -3.18 -4.06
CA TYR A 15 10.36 -3.64 -2.93
C TYR A 15 8.88 -3.72 -3.27
N ALA A 16 8.36 -2.89 -4.15
CA ALA A 16 6.98 -3.01 -4.61
C ALA A 16 6.75 -4.32 -5.38
N PHE A 17 7.73 -4.75 -6.18
CA PHE A 17 7.70 -6.04 -6.87
C PHE A 17 7.84 -7.22 -5.89
N LEU A 18 8.80 -7.17 -4.96
CA LEU A 18 8.96 -8.21 -3.94
C LEU A 18 7.71 -8.33 -3.05
N GLY A 19 7.11 -7.22 -2.67
CA GLY A 19 5.86 -7.19 -1.91
C GLY A 19 4.70 -7.83 -2.68
N TRP A 20 4.57 -7.52 -3.96
CA TRP A 20 3.59 -8.17 -4.83
C TRP A 20 3.81 -9.67 -4.94
N LEU A 21 5.06 -10.10 -5.10
CA LEU A 21 5.44 -11.51 -5.17
C LEU A 21 5.07 -12.24 -3.86
N LEU A 22 5.37 -11.65 -2.72
CA LEU A 22 5.04 -12.18 -1.39
C LEU A 22 3.52 -12.33 -1.22
N GLU A 23 2.75 -11.25 -1.47
CA GLU A 23 1.29 -11.27 -1.34
C GLU A 23 0.63 -12.27 -2.26
N THR A 24 1.07 -12.32 -3.52
CA THR A 24 0.54 -13.26 -4.52
C THR A 24 0.88 -14.70 -4.17
N SER A 25 2.11 -14.96 -3.67
CA SER A 25 2.52 -16.30 -3.25
C SER A 25 1.72 -16.78 -2.04
N VAL A 26 1.55 -15.93 -1.02
CA VAL A 26 0.73 -16.26 0.16
C VAL A 26 -0.73 -16.51 -0.24
N ALA A 27 -1.27 -15.69 -1.15
CA ALA A 27 -2.63 -15.88 -1.65
C ALA A 27 -2.76 -17.18 -2.47
N ALA A 28 -1.78 -17.48 -3.32
CA ALA A 28 -1.77 -18.71 -4.12
C ALA A 28 -1.75 -19.96 -3.25
N ILE A 29 -0.94 -19.98 -2.18
CA ILE A 29 -0.90 -21.08 -1.23
C ILE A 29 -2.25 -21.24 -0.51
N ARG A 30 -2.86 -20.14 -0.04
CA ARG A 30 -4.11 -20.19 0.72
C ARG A 30 -5.33 -20.52 -0.15
N LYS A 31 -5.40 -19.96 -1.36
CA LYS A 31 -6.57 -20.09 -2.26
C LYS A 31 -6.40 -21.18 -3.32
N LYS A 32 -5.23 -21.84 -3.41
CA LYS A 32 -4.87 -22.85 -4.43
C LYS A 32 -4.99 -22.36 -5.88
N HIS A 33 -5.01 -21.05 -6.11
CA HIS A 33 -4.95 -20.43 -7.44
C HIS A 33 -4.29 -19.04 -7.34
N MET A 34 -3.66 -18.61 -8.42
CA MET A 34 -3.01 -17.29 -8.46
C MET A 34 -4.03 -16.16 -8.49
N VAL A 35 -3.90 -15.24 -7.56
CA VAL A 35 -4.73 -14.02 -7.46
C VAL A 35 -3.82 -12.84 -7.25
N ASN A 36 -3.88 -11.86 -8.15
CA ASN A 36 -3.20 -10.59 -7.91
C ASN A 36 -3.92 -9.82 -6.80
N ARG A 37 -3.28 -9.69 -5.64
CA ARG A 37 -3.79 -8.98 -4.47
C ARG A 37 -3.34 -7.52 -4.38
N GLY A 38 -2.53 -7.02 -5.32
CA GLY A 38 -2.15 -5.63 -5.35
C GLY A 38 -3.35 -4.70 -5.66
N PHE A 39 -3.33 -3.47 -5.15
CA PHE A 39 -4.24 -2.39 -5.61
C PHE A 39 -4.05 -2.14 -7.11
N LEU A 40 -2.81 -2.18 -7.57
CA LEU A 40 -2.41 -2.01 -8.96
C LEU A 40 -2.72 -3.26 -9.79
N ASN A 41 -2.93 -3.07 -11.09
CA ASN A 41 -3.10 -4.18 -12.04
C ASN A 41 -1.77 -4.86 -12.35
N GLY A 42 -0.70 -4.06 -12.40
CA GLY A 42 0.66 -4.54 -12.58
C GLY A 42 1.19 -5.36 -11.38
N PRO A 43 2.35 -6.01 -11.55
CA PRO A 43 2.97 -6.81 -10.51
C PRO A 43 3.70 -5.93 -9.47
N LEU A 44 2.98 -4.98 -8.88
CA LEU A 44 3.52 -4.04 -7.92
C LEU A 44 2.57 -3.90 -6.72
N CYS A 45 3.13 -3.89 -5.52
CA CYS A 45 2.44 -3.55 -4.29
C CYS A 45 3.07 -2.29 -3.70
N ALA A 46 2.48 -1.12 -4.01
CA ALA A 46 3.06 0.20 -3.74
C ALA A 46 3.39 0.44 -2.26
N ILE A 47 2.59 -0.09 -1.33
CA ILE A 47 2.83 0.07 0.10
C ILE A 47 4.21 -0.43 0.53
N TYR A 48 4.69 -1.56 -0.03
CA TYR A 48 6.01 -2.11 0.29
C TYR A 48 7.13 -1.19 -0.21
N GLY A 49 6.98 -0.69 -1.45
CA GLY A 49 7.96 0.25 -2.03
C GLY A 49 8.03 1.56 -1.26
N ILE A 50 6.88 2.17 -0.94
CA ILE A 50 6.79 3.39 -0.15
C ILE A 50 7.42 3.18 1.23
N THR A 51 7.03 2.12 1.93
CA THR A 51 7.53 1.82 3.28
C THR A 51 9.05 1.61 3.28
N ALA A 52 9.60 0.90 2.28
CA ALA A 52 11.03 0.67 2.16
C ALA A 52 11.80 1.98 1.90
N VAL A 53 11.27 2.88 1.08
CA VAL A 53 11.86 4.21 0.85
C VAL A 53 11.88 5.02 2.14
N PHE A 54 10.77 5.07 2.87
CA PHE A 54 10.70 5.76 4.16
C PHE A 54 11.66 5.16 5.19
N MET A 55 11.72 3.85 5.34
CA MET A 55 12.68 3.19 6.23
C MET A 55 14.12 3.56 5.85
N THR A 56 14.46 3.49 4.56
CA THR A 56 15.81 3.78 4.07
C THR A 56 16.19 5.24 4.30
N ARG A 57 15.23 6.17 4.15
CA ARG A 57 15.47 7.61 4.32
C ARG A 57 15.63 8.01 5.79
N TYR A 58 14.79 7.46 6.66
CA TYR A 58 14.70 7.94 8.04
C TYR A 58 15.37 7.04 9.09
N LEU A 59 15.58 5.76 8.81
CA LEU A 59 16.21 4.84 9.76
C LEU A 59 17.68 4.54 9.45
N TYR A 60 18.29 5.29 8.53
CA TYR A 60 19.68 5.05 8.13
C TYR A 60 20.65 5.11 9.33
N GLU A 61 20.47 6.07 10.21
CA GLU A 61 21.33 6.26 11.40
C GLU A 61 21.17 5.13 12.42
N LEU A 62 20.03 4.47 12.46
CA LEU A 62 19.77 3.35 13.37
C LEU A 62 20.38 2.02 12.90
N GLN A 63 21.04 1.99 11.74
CA GLN A 63 21.65 0.78 11.20
C GLN A 63 22.74 0.16 12.11
N SER A 64 23.37 0.95 12.95
CA SER A 64 24.36 0.47 13.92
C SER A 64 23.75 -0.35 15.06
N SER A 65 22.46 -0.09 15.39
CA SER A 65 21.76 -0.74 16.49
C SER A 65 20.57 -1.60 15.98
N PRO A 66 20.71 -2.93 15.90
CA PRO A 66 19.67 -3.79 15.36
C PRO A 66 18.33 -3.69 16.11
N VAL A 67 18.37 -3.45 17.43
CA VAL A 67 17.16 -3.36 18.26
C VAL A 67 16.35 -2.09 17.91
N PHE A 68 17.01 -0.94 17.88
CA PHE A 68 16.35 0.32 17.52
C PHE A 68 15.92 0.33 16.05
N LEU A 69 16.71 -0.25 15.16
CA LEU A 69 16.33 -0.42 13.76
C LEU A 69 15.08 -1.30 13.62
N PHE A 70 15.01 -2.42 14.33
CA PHE A 70 13.82 -3.28 14.37
C PHE A 70 12.58 -2.52 14.84
N LEU A 71 12.69 -1.77 15.94
CA LEU A 71 11.58 -0.98 16.48
C LEU A 71 11.13 0.11 15.48
N GLY A 72 12.08 0.81 14.88
CA GLY A 72 11.79 1.81 13.85
C GLY A 72 11.09 1.21 12.63
N CYS A 73 11.59 0.08 12.13
CA CYS A 73 10.95 -0.65 11.03
C CYS A 73 9.53 -1.09 11.39
N MET A 74 9.33 -1.63 12.59
CA MET A 74 8.03 -2.05 13.09
C MET A 74 7.04 -0.88 13.12
N ILE A 75 7.45 0.28 13.64
CA ILE A 75 6.61 1.47 13.75
C ILE A 75 6.24 2.00 12.37
N ILE A 76 7.23 2.21 11.48
CA ILE A 76 6.98 2.75 10.13
C ILE A 76 6.07 1.80 9.33
N ALA A 77 6.33 0.50 9.35
CA ALA A 77 5.51 -0.46 8.62
C ALA A 77 4.08 -0.52 9.17
N THR A 78 3.92 -0.54 10.50
CA THR A 78 2.60 -0.54 11.14
C THR A 78 1.81 0.73 10.82
N ALA A 79 2.46 1.89 10.83
CA ALA A 79 1.84 3.15 10.45
C ALA A 79 1.43 3.14 8.96
N ALA A 80 2.29 2.65 8.08
CA ALA A 80 1.98 2.52 6.65
C ALA A 80 0.80 1.57 6.41
N GLU A 81 0.75 0.42 7.10
CA GLU A 81 -0.34 -0.54 7.01
C GLU A 81 -1.67 0.07 7.50
N TRP A 82 -1.65 0.81 8.61
CA TRP A 82 -2.82 1.47 9.15
C TRP A 82 -3.35 2.57 8.21
N LEU A 83 -2.46 3.42 7.68
CA LEU A 83 -2.81 4.47 6.73
C LEU A 83 -3.37 3.88 5.42
N ALA A 84 -2.71 2.84 4.90
CA ALA A 84 -3.15 2.18 3.68
C ALA A 84 -4.52 1.50 3.87
N GLY A 85 -4.75 0.86 5.02
CA GLY A 85 -6.03 0.24 5.35
C GLY A 85 -7.17 1.24 5.32
N HIS A 86 -7.01 2.38 5.97
CA HIS A 86 -8.00 3.46 5.98
C HIS A 86 -8.19 4.09 4.60
N ALA A 87 -7.09 4.33 3.86
CA ALA A 87 -7.17 4.91 2.52
C ALA A 87 -7.92 3.99 1.55
N LEU A 88 -7.59 2.70 1.56
CA LEU A 88 -8.22 1.71 0.69
C LEU A 88 -9.68 1.46 1.06
N GLU A 89 -10.03 1.48 2.36
CA GLU A 89 -11.43 1.38 2.77
C GLU A 89 -12.25 2.60 2.33
N ARG A 90 -11.70 3.80 2.40
CA ARG A 90 -12.38 5.01 1.91
C ARG A 90 -12.63 4.96 0.39
N ILE A 91 -11.71 4.37 -0.37
CA ILE A 91 -11.84 4.25 -1.82
C ILE A 91 -12.76 3.11 -2.20
N GLY A 92 -12.58 1.94 -1.57
CA GLY A 92 -13.25 0.69 -1.92
C GLY A 92 -14.50 0.36 -1.10
N HIS A 93 -14.85 1.22 -0.09
CA HIS A 93 -15.96 1.02 0.85
C HIS A 93 -16.00 -0.37 1.51
N GLY A 94 -14.86 -1.04 1.62
CA GLY A 94 -14.72 -2.35 2.26
C GLY A 94 -13.30 -2.61 2.72
N LYS A 95 -13.15 -3.40 3.77
CA LYS A 95 -11.82 -3.78 4.28
C LYS A 95 -11.13 -4.74 3.32
N TRP A 96 -9.90 -4.40 2.91
CA TRP A 96 -9.08 -5.24 2.05
C TRP A 96 -8.44 -6.40 2.81
N TRP A 97 -8.18 -6.21 4.09
CA TRP A 97 -7.82 -7.23 5.07
C TRP A 97 -8.48 -6.90 6.40
N ASP A 98 -8.68 -7.89 7.24
CA ASP A 98 -9.32 -7.71 8.54
C ASP A 98 -8.65 -8.60 9.59
N TYR A 99 -8.04 -7.95 10.57
CA TYR A 99 -7.41 -8.59 11.73
C TYR A 99 -8.26 -8.50 12.99
N SER A 100 -9.56 -8.17 12.89
CA SER A 100 -10.44 -8.02 14.06
C SER A 100 -10.47 -9.28 14.94
N ASN A 101 -10.24 -10.45 14.36
CA ASN A 101 -10.14 -11.73 15.08
C ASN A 101 -8.78 -11.99 15.74
N LYS A 102 -7.81 -11.07 15.61
CA LYS A 102 -6.49 -11.22 16.20
C LYS A 102 -6.38 -10.46 17.52
N LYS A 103 -5.63 -11.02 18.48
CA LYS A 103 -5.32 -10.32 19.73
C LYS A 103 -4.49 -9.07 19.45
N TRP A 104 -4.70 -8.02 20.23
CA TRP A 104 -3.97 -6.76 20.11
C TRP A 104 -4.11 -6.12 18.72
N ASN A 105 -5.30 -6.24 18.11
CA ASN A 105 -5.60 -5.52 16.88
C ASN A 105 -6.11 -4.10 17.19
N MET A 106 -5.91 -3.19 16.24
CA MET A 106 -6.47 -1.86 16.25
C MET A 106 -7.24 -1.63 14.94
N ASP A 107 -8.53 -1.34 15.08
CA ASP A 107 -9.49 -1.12 13.97
C ASP A 107 -9.61 -2.29 12.98
N GLY A 108 -8.97 -3.44 13.27
CA GLY A 108 -8.87 -4.57 12.34
C GLY A 108 -7.85 -4.36 11.21
N TYR A 109 -7.15 -3.22 11.15
CA TYR A 109 -6.15 -2.95 10.11
C TYR A 109 -4.75 -3.40 10.48
N ILE A 110 -4.41 -3.31 11.77
CA ILE A 110 -3.11 -3.71 12.29
C ILE A 110 -3.28 -4.61 13.50
N CYS A 111 -2.30 -5.48 13.77
CA CYS A 111 -2.23 -6.23 15.02
C CYS A 111 -0.76 -6.48 15.40
N LEU A 112 -0.50 -6.63 16.70
CA LEU A 112 0.85 -6.77 17.23
C LEU A 112 1.66 -7.90 16.56
N GLN A 113 1.02 -9.04 16.28
CA GLN A 113 1.67 -10.18 15.66
C GLN A 113 2.25 -9.83 14.27
N TYR A 114 1.47 -9.13 13.43
CA TYR A 114 1.93 -8.70 12.11
C TYR A 114 2.88 -7.51 12.20
N SER A 115 2.68 -6.59 13.17
CA SER A 115 3.64 -5.49 13.39
C SER A 115 5.04 -6.02 13.71
N VAL A 116 5.16 -7.04 14.57
CA VAL A 116 6.44 -7.71 14.85
C VAL A 116 7.01 -8.36 13.59
N LEU A 117 6.17 -9.05 12.80
CA LEU A 117 6.60 -9.65 11.54
C LEU A 117 7.14 -8.59 10.57
N TRP A 118 6.44 -7.46 10.42
CA TRP A 118 6.88 -6.34 9.60
C TRP A 118 8.19 -5.72 10.10
N GLY A 119 8.37 -5.65 11.42
CA GLY A 119 9.64 -5.23 12.01
C GLY A 119 10.82 -6.12 11.62
N ILE A 120 10.62 -7.46 11.66
CA ILE A 120 11.63 -8.43 11.23
C ILE A 120 11.92 -8.31 9.73
N LEU A 121 10.88 -8.24 8.90
CA LEU A 121 11.05 -8.09 7.45
C LEU A 121 11.72 -6.77 7.10
N GLY A 122 11.38 -5.68 7.79
CA GLY A 122 12.02 -4.38 7.64
C GLY A 122 13.50 -4.40 8.03
N LEU A 123 13.85 -5.07 9.15
CA LEU A 123 15.22 -5.26 9.56
C LEU A 123 16.04 -6.03 8.49
N LEU A 124 15.48 -7.11 7.95
CA LEU A 124 16.10 -7.87 6.86
C LEU A 124 16.24 -7.03 5.59
N ALA A 125 15.22 -6.26 5.24
CA ALA A 125 15.24 -5.33 4.11
C ALA A 125 16.36 -4.31 4.27
N MET A 126 16.46 -3.65 5.41
CA MET A 126 17.47 -2.62 5.69
C MET A 126 18.90 -3.17 5.72
N LYS A 127 19.11 -4.37 6.31
CA LYS A 127 20.44 -4.95 6.47
C LYS A 127 20.96 -5.69 5.22
N ILE A 128 20.09 -6.39 4.54
CA ILE A 128 20.45 -7.30 3.43
C ILE A 128 19.84 -6.79 2.12
N GLY A 129 18.53 -6.55 2.10
CA GLY A 129 17.80 -6.24 0.89
C GLY A 129 18.25 -4.95 0.22
N ASN A 130 18.49 -3.88 0.99
CA ASN A 130 18.98 -2.61 0.45
C ASN A 130 20.36 -2.78 -0.19
N ARG A 131 21.26 -3.51 0.47
CA ARG A 131 22.60 -3.78 -0.08
C ARG A 131 22.50 -4.51 -1.42
N LEU A 132 21.65 -5.54 -1.49
CA LEU A 132 21.42 -6.29 -2.72
C LEU A 132 20.80 -5.40 -3.81
N CYS A 133 19.76 -4.63 -3.47
CA CYS A 133 19.09 -3.72 -4.37
C CYS A 133 20.08 -2.71 -4.98
N PHE A 134 20.84 -2.01 -4.16
CA PHE A 134 21.81 -1.01 -4.64
C PHE A 134 22.95 -1.64 -5.45
N THR A 135 23.41 -2.84 -5.08
CA THR A 135 24.40 -3.56 -5.89
C THR A 135 23.85 -3.80 -7.30
N VAL A 136 22.60 -4.24 -7.43
CA VAL A 136 21.96 -4.47 -8.74
C VAL A 136 21.76 -3.15 -9.50
N LEU A 137 21.28 -2.10 -8.82
CA LEU A 137 21.06 -0.80 -9.46
C LEU A 137 22.36 -0.18 -10.00
N HIS A 138 23.46 -0.31 -9.27
CA HIS A 138 24.76 0.22 -9.69
C HIS A 138 25.42 -0.57 -10.82
N LEU A 139 24.95 -1.77 -11.14
CA LEU A 139 25.35 -2.50 -12.35
C LEU A 139 24.70 -1.96 -13.63
N ILE A 140 23.61 -1.19 -13.47
CA ILE A 140 22.86 -0.63 -14.60
C ILE A 140 23.48 0.70 -15.01
N PRO A 141 23.78 0.93 -16.31
CA PRO A 141 24.26 2.22 -16.77
C PRO A 141 23.29 3.36 -16.40
N ALA A 142 23.83 4.47 -15.87
CA ALA A 142 23.03 5.56 -15.31
C ALA A 142 21.95 6.10 -16.28
N GLY A 143 22.31 6.29 -17.56
CA GLY A 143 21.35 6.76 -18.56
C GLY A 143 20.17 5.81 -18.78
N PHE A 144 20.43 4.51 -18.77
CA PHE A 144 19.39 3.49 -18.89
C PHE A 144 18.51 3.46 -17.63
N LEU A 145 19.12 3.54 -16.45
CA LEU A 145 18.40 3.59 -15.17
C LEU A 145 17.44 4.79 -15.11
N HIS A 146 17.91 5.98 -15.54
CA HIS A 146 17.09 7.19 -15.55
C HIS A 146 15.87 7.05 -16.48
N ILE A 147 16.09 6.62 -17.71
CA ILE A 147 15.00 6.45 -18.69
C ILE A 147 13.99 5.41 -18.19
N THR A 148 14.49 4.25 -17.76
CA THR A 148 13.64 3.14 -17.30
C THR A 148 12.84 3.55 -16.06
N SER A 149 13.44 4.29 -15.11
CA SER A 149 12.75 4.77 -13.91
C SER A 149 11.57 5.69 -14.24
N TRP A 150 11.72 6.61 -15.19
CA TRP A 150 10.65 7.49 -15.64
C TRP A 150 9.56 6.74 -16.41
N ILE A 151 9.92 5.78 -17.25
CA ILE A 151 8.93 4.94 -17.95
C ILE A 151 8.11 4.13 -16.94
N LEU A 152 8.78 3.46 -16.00
CA LEU A 152 8.10 2.69 -14.97
C LEU A 152 7.22 3.57 -14.08
N PHE A 153 7.67 4.77 -13.76
CA PHE A 153 6.88 5.73 -13.00
C PHE A 153 5.63 6.18 -13.77
N GLY A 154 5.75 6.46 -15.06
CA GLY A 154 4.61 6.77 -15.92
C GLY A 154 3.60 5.63 -15.99
N ILE A 155 4.07 4.38 -16.17
CA ILE A 155 3.22 3.18 -16.14
C ILE A 155 2.51 3.04 -14.79
N LEU A 156 3.22 3.24 -13.67
CA LEU A 156 2.67 3.19 -12.33
C LEU A 156 1.53 4.21 -12.14
N VAL A 157 1.72 5.45 -12.60
CA VAL A 157 0.69 6.51 -12.50
C VAL A 157 -0.54 6.14 -13.31
N VAL A 158 -0.37 5.68 -14.55
CA VAL A 158 -1.49 5.25 -15.41
C VAL A 158 -2.24 4.07 -14.78
N ASP A 159 -1.52 3.08 -14.24
CA ASP A 159 -2.13 1.93 -13.57
C ASP A 159 -2.85 2.34 -12.27
N ALA A 160 -2.28 3.24 -11.48
CA ALA A 160 -2.89 3.73 -10.25
C ALA A 160 -4.18 4.51 -10.53
N VAL A 161 -4.17 5.40 -11.53
CA VAL A 161 -5.37 6.15 -11.96
C VAL A 161 -6.44 5.20 -12.48
N GLY A 162 -6.07 4.22 -13.32
CA GLY A 162 -6.99 3.21 -13.83
C GLY A 162 -7.61 2.37 -12.70
N SER A 163 -6.80 1.89 -11.76
CA SER A 163 -7.27 1.11 -10.60
C SER A 163 -8.19 1.92 -9.69
N TYR A 164 -7.84 3.19 -9.43
CA TYR A 164 -8.68 4.12 -8.66
C TYR A 164 -10.03 4.37 -9.35
N ALA A 165 -10.03 4.65 -10.65
CA ALA A 165 -11.24 4.91 -11.43
C ALA A 165 -12.19 3.72 -11.38
N VAL A 166 -11.66 2.50 -11.53
CA VAL A 166 -12.46 1.27 -11.45
C VAL A 166 -13.08 1.10 -10.08
N LEU A 167 -12.31 1.24 -8.99
CA LEU A 167 -12.83 1.13 -7.64
C LEU A 167 -13.89 2.18 -7.34
N HIS A 168 -13.64 3.43 -7.70
CA HIS A 168 -14.59 4.51 -7.49
C HIS A 168 -15.90 4.31 -8.27
N HIS A 169 -15.86 3.68 -9.46
CA HIS A 169 -17.06 3.35 -10.23
C HIS A 169 -17.81 2.13 -9.70
N ILE A 170 -17.11 1.11 -9.19
CA ILE A 170 -17.74 -0.06 -8.55
C ILE A 170 -18.52 0.37 -7.30
N THR A 171 -18.00 1.33 -6.55
CA THR A 171 -18.61 1.77 -5.28
C THR A 171 -19.75 2.77 -5.46
N LYS A 172 -19.73 3.57 -6.52
CA LYS A 172 -20.88 4.37 -6.93
C LYS A 172 -21.69 3.55 -7.92
N LYS A 173 -22.86 3.02 -7.52
CA LYS A 173 -23.85 2.42 -8.45
C LYS A 173 -23.84 3.22 -9.73
N MET A 174 -23.38 2.64 -10.84
CA MET A 174 -23.27 3.33 -12.12
C MET A 174 -24.50 4.16 -12.41
N PRO A 175 -24.42 5.50 -12.50
CA PRO A 175 -25.34 6.21 -13.37
C PRO A 175 -24.99 5.75 -14.79
N ARG A 176 -25.98 5.22 -15.48
CA ARG A 176 -25.94 4.72 -16.85
C ARG A 176 -24.84 5.38 -17.67
N ILE A 177 -23.85 4.59 -18.10
CA ILE A 177 -22.89 4.97 -19.15
C ILE A 177 -23.61 5.39 -20.45
N SER A 178 -24.91 5.20 -20.53
CA SER A 178 -25.77 5.64 -21.61
C SER A 178 -25.87 7.16 -21.80
N ALA A 179 -25.36 7.98 -20.87
CA ALA A 179 -25.41 9.45 -20.97
C ALA A 179 -24.05 10.10 -21.29
N MET A 180 -22.97 9.34 -21.43
CA MET A 180 -21.69 9.88 -21.87
C MET A 180 -21.53 9.75 -23.38
N ASN A 181 -21.93 10.80 -24.02
CA ASN A 181 -21.50 11.29 -25.32
C ASN A 181 -21.52 10.32 -26.53
N ASP A 182 -22.43 10.58 -27.46
CA ASP A 182 -22.58 9.93 -28.77
C ASP A 182 -21.38 10.07 -29.73
N GLN A 183 -20.25 10.61 -29.25
CA GLN A 183 -19.05 10.89 -30.05
C GLN A 183 -17.85 9.97 -29.81
N ILE A 184 -17.96 8.98 -28.91
CA ILE A 184 -16.87 8.01 -28.72
C ILE A 184 -17.09 6.86 -29.69
N ASP A 185 -16.11 6.67 -30.62
CA ASP A 185 -16.10 5.55 -31.58
C ASP A 185 -16.46 4.22 -30.92
N ALA A 186 -17.30 3.43 -31.60
CA ALA A 186 -17.76 2.13 -31.10
C ALA A 186 -16.62 1.17 -30.74
N PHE A 187 -15.43 1.35 -31.29
CA PHE A 187 -14.22 0.62 -30.95
C PHE A 187 -13.71 0.99 -29.56
N THR A 188 -13.57 2.27 -29.27
CA THR A 188 -13.10 2.78 -27.95
C THR A 188 -14.08 2.37 -26.85
N ARG A 189 -15.38 2.41 -27.11
CA ARG A 189 -16.43 1.95 -26.20
C ARG A 189 -16.34 0.45 -25.92
N ARG A 190 -16.09 -0.39 -26.95
CA ARG A 190 -15.91 -1.85 -26.76
C ARG A 190 -14.65 -2.18 -25.97
N LEU A 191 -13.57 -1.46 -26.22
CA LEU A 191 -12.30 -1.63 -25.51
C LEU A 191 -12.43 -1.23 -24.05
N SER A 192 -12.99 -0.04 -23.76
CA SER A 192 -13.20 0.45 -22.41
C SER A 192 -14.10 -0.47 -21.57
N VAL A 193 -15.21 -0.95 -22.14
CA VAL A 193 -16.09 -1.91 -21.45
C VAL A 193 -15.42 -3.26 -21.21
N ARG A 194 -14.54 -3.71 -22.12
CA ARG A 194 -13.79 -4.97 -21.95
C ARG A 194 -12.73 -4.85 -20.86
N VAL A 195 -11.97 -3.78 -20.86
CA VAL A 195 -10.97 -3.45 -19.83
C VAL A 195 -11.65 -3.29 -18.47
N TYR A 196 -12.73 -2.53 -18.42
CA TYR A 196 -13.50 -2.33 -17.18
C TYR A 196 -13.98 -3.66 -16.59
N ARG A 197 -14.64 -4.53 -17.37
CA ARG A 197 -15.09 -5.86 -16.90
C ARG A 197 -13.96 -6.77 -16.47
N TYR A 198 -12.81 -6.67 -17.11
CA TYR A 198 -11.63 -7.42 -16.68
C TYR A 198 -11.16 -6.97 -15.29
N LEU A 199 -11.06 -5.66 -15.08
CA LEU A 199 -10.61 -5.05 -13.82
C LEU A 199 -11.61 -5.31 -12.68
N GLU A 200 -12.91 -5.18 -12.96
CA GLU A 200 -14.00 -5.49 -12.01
C GLU A 200 -13.91 -6.95 -11.53
N ARG A 201 -13.88 -7.91 -12.44
CA ARG A 201 -13.73 -9.33 -12.11
C ARG A 201 -12.45 -9.64 -11.33
N ARG A 202 -11.38 -8.91 -11.60
CA ARG A 202 -10.13 -9.05 -10.87
C ARG A 202 -10.28 -8.60 -9.41
N VAL A 203 -10.86 -7.42 -9.18
CA VAL A 203 -11.11 -6.86 -7.85
C VAL A 203 -12.04 -7.77 -7.06
N GLU A 204 -13.15 -8.20 -7.63
CA GLU A 204 -14.08 -9.13 -6.98
C GLU A 204 -13.43 -10.45 -6.56
N ARG A 205 -12.57 -11.01 -7.41
CA ARG A 205 -11.84 -12.25 -7.09
C ARG A 205 -10.76 -12.06 -6.03
N ALA A 206 -10.06 -10.93 -6.07
CA ALA A 206 -9.01 -10.62 -5.11
C ALA A 206 -9.58 -10.26 -3.73
N TYR A 207 -10.63 -9.48 -3.71
CA TYR A 207 -11.21 -8.84 -2.52
C TYR A 207 -12.74 -8.98 -2.48
N PRO A 208 -13.29 -10.18 -2.18
CA PRO A 208 -14.72 -10.41 -2.16
C PRO A 208 -15.47 -9.59 -1.11
N ALA A 209 -14.78 -9.03 -0.12
CA ALA A 209 -15.35 -8.15 0.90
C ALA A 209 -15.54 -6.70 0.41
N VAL A 210 -14.92 -6.32 -0.71
CA VAL A 210 -15.10 -5.02 -1.36
C VAL A 210 -16.38 -5.09 -2.21
N GLN A 211 -17.53 -5.10 -1.55
CA GLN A 211 -18.83 -4.99 -2.21
C GLN A 211 -19.43 -3.61 -1.95
N PRO A 212 -20.30 -3.09 -2.85
CA PRO A 212 -21.02 -1.86 -2.56
C PRO A 212 -21.81 -2.05 -1.26
N VAL A 213 -21.37 -1.36 -0.21
CA VAL A 213 -22.09 -1.36 1.06
C VAL A 213 -23.44 -0.68 0.81
N PRO A 214 -24.58 -1.30 1.17
CA PRO A 214 -25.83 -0.58 1.20
C PRO A 214 -25.66 0.63 2.12
N GLU A 215 -26.13 1.80 1.68
CA GLU A 215 -26.06 3.05 2.44
C GLU A 215 -26.42 2.79 3.91
N LYS A 216 -25.44 2.89 4.79
CA LYS A 216 -25.72 2.99 6.22
C LYS A 216 -26.51 4.27 6.39
N LYS A 217 -27.78 4.14 6.81
CA LYS A 217 -28.55 5.26 7.35
C LYS A 217 -27.63 5.97 8.35
N GLU A 218 -27.42 7.26 8.15
CA GLU A 218 -26.67 8.10 9.06
C GLU A 218 -27.15 7.83 10.49
N LYS A 219 -26.27 7.24 11.30
CA LYS A 219 -26.46 7.29 12.74
C LYS A 219 -26.20 8.73 13.13
N THR A 220 -27.24 9.38 13.64
CA THR A 220 -27.16 10.67 14.29
C THR A 220 -25.96 10.65 15.25
N GLU A 221 -24.96 11.46 14.95
CA GLU A 221 -23.80 11.64 15.81
C GLU A 221 -24.29 12.20 17.15
N THR A 222 -24.36 11.35 18.16
CA THR A 222 -24.42 11.82 19.55
C THR A 222 -23.01 12.33 19.86
N GLY A 223 -22.87 13.63 20.00
CA GLY A 223 -21.61 14.34 20.15
C GLY A 223 -20.87 14.06 21.45
N VAL A 224 -20.46 12.83 21.68
CA VAL A 224 -19.61 12.43 22.78
C VAL A 224 -18.16 12.47 22.31
N PHE A 225 -17.39 13.40 22.87
CA PHE A 225 -15.95 13.52 22.62
C PHE A 225 -15.26 12.16 22.86
N ALA A 226 -14.49 11.70 21.84
CA ALA A 226 -13.72 10.45 21.89
C ALA A 226 -14.51 9.13 21.85
N GLU A 227 -15.77 9.12 21.41
CA GLU A 227 -16.51 7.88 21.19
C GLU A 227 -15.79 6.99 20.15
N GLY A 228 -15.39 5.80 20.58
CA GLY A 228 -14.60 4.86 19.77
C GLY A 228 -13.07 4.96 19.91
N CYS A 229 -12.55 5.86 20.75
CA CYS A 229 -11.14 5.88 21.12
C CYS A 229 -10.87 4.91 22.27
N SER A 230 -10.23 3.76 21.98
CA SER A 230 -9.73 2.90 23.05
C SER A 230 -8.42 3.45 23.61
N PHE A 231 -8.12 3.15 24.88
CA PHE A 231 -6.84 3.52 25.52
C PHE A 231 -5.61 3.14 24.65
N TYR A 232 -5.67 1.98 24.01
CA TYR A 232 -4.61 1.50 23.11
C TYR A 232 -4.41 2.39 21.87
N LYS A 233 -5.48 2.98 21.32
CA LYS A 233 -5.37 3.94 20.21
C LYS A 233 -4.59 5.17 20.64
N ILE A 234 -4.90 5.69 21.82
CA ILE A 234 -4.24 6.89 22.37
C ILE A 234 -2.76 6.61 22.61
N VAL A 235 -2.43 5.48 23.23
CA VAL A 235 -1.04 5.09 23.53
C VAL A 235 -0.25 4.89 22.24
N LEU A 236 -0.82 4.23 21.23
CA LEU A 236 -0.14 4.00 19.97
C LEU A 236 0.09 5.31 19.19
N LEU A 237 -0.91 6.18 19.14
CA LEU A 237 -0.79 7.51 18.52
C LEU A 237 0.27 8.37 19.24
N PHE A 238 0.36 8.27 20.55
CA PHE A 238 1.38 8.96 21.34
C PHE A 238 2.78 8.43 21.02
N ILE A 239 2.98 7.09 20.96
CA ILE A 239 4.25 6.47 20.62
C ILE A 239 4.68 6.84 19.19
N ILE A 240 3.75 6.77 18.22
CA ILE A 240 4.02 7.16 16.83
C ILE A 240 4.37 8.65 16.75
N GLY A 241 3.62 9.51 17.44
CA GLY A 241 3.84 10.95 17.45
C GLY A 241 5.16 11.33 18.09
N ALA A 242 5.53 10.72 19.20
CA ALA A 242 6.81 10.93 19.87
C ALA A 242 7.99 10.51 18.99
N PHE A 243 7.90 9.31 18.37
CA PHE A 243 8.94 8.80 17.49
C PHE A 243 9.12 9.64 16.22
N LEU A 244 8.00 10.09 15.61
CA LEU A 244 8.05 10.99 14.45
C LEU A 244 8.58 12.37 14.82
N GLY A 245 8.27 12.86 16.02
CA GLY A 245 8.81 14.11 16.57
C GLY A 245 10.32 14.08 16.71
N ASP A 246 10.87 13.00 17.28
CA ASP A 246 12.32 12.82 17.41
C ASP A 246 13.02 12.72 16.05
N ILE A 247 12.44 12.04 15.07
CA ILE A 247 13.00 11.95 13.71
C ILE A 247 13.07 13.35 13.07
N THR A 248 12.05 14.19 13.26
CA THR A 248 12.06 15.56 12.72
C THR A 248 13.03 16.48 13.45
N ALA A 249 13.23 16.29 14.76
CA ALA A 249 14.20 17.06 15.56
C ALA A 249 15.66 16.75 15.21
N VAL A 250 15.97 15.53 14.77
CA VAL A 250 17.33 15.12 14.35
C VAL A 250 17.64 15.57 12.90
N SER A 251 16.64 16.07 12.16
CA SER A 251 16.77 16.49 10.75
C SER A 251 17.14 17.98 10.60
N TYR A 252 17.35 18.71 11.71
CA TYR A 252 17.86 20.09 11.78
C TYR A 252 19.33 20.08 12.30
#